data_4f7bbc8c33bc34267b9fd6ce63d27be4
#
_entry.id   4f7bbc8c33bc34267b9fd6ce63d27be4
#
_cell.length_a   1.000
_cell.length_b   1.000
_cell.length_c   1.000
_cell.angle_alpha   90.00
_cell.angle_beta   90.00
_cell.angle_gamma   90.00
#
_symmetry.space_group_name_H-M   'P 1'
#
loop_
_entity.id
_entity.type
_entity.pdbx_description
1 polymer ?
#
loop_
_entity_poly.entity_id
_entity_poly.type
_entity_poly.pdbx_seq_one_letter_code
_entity_poly.pdbx_strand_id
1 'polypeptide(L)'
;MSWLQALILGIVQGLTEFLPVSSSGHLEIGQALLGTSGEENLTFAIVVHAATVLSTLVVLWREVAQLFRGTFTSLRWNAEKDYVAKILVSMIPVFIVGMFFKDQVESFFGNGLLLVGICLLITACLLALSEWLQKRRQNAGHEVGYKDAIIIGIAQACAVLPGLSRSGTTIATGLLCGVKKESVAQFSFLMVLIPILGEALLDGLKLLQGELTSELGLVPAIVGFVAAFATGCFACRFMIEIVRRQRLVWFALYCALVGTATIIATVC
;
A
#
# COMPACT_ATOMS: atom_id res chain seq x y z
N MET A 1 -10.74 20.25 -9.51
CA MET A 1 -10.41 18.99 -10.26
C MET A 1 -11.55 18.67 -11.25
N SER A 2 -11.22 18.34 -12.50
CA SER A 2 -12.20 17.90 -13.50
C SER A 2 -12.54 16.40 -13.32
N TRP A 3 -13.68 15.97 -13.87
CA TRP A 3 -14.07 14.55 -13.82
C TRP A 3 -13.06 13.64 -14.57
N LEU A 4 -12.41 14.14 -15.62
CA LEU A 4 -11.42 13.40 -16.39
C LEU A 4 -10.12 13.23 -15.60
N GLN A 5 -9.65 14.27 -14.91
CA GLN A 5 -8.49 14.18 -13.99
C GLN A 5 -8.79 13.17 -12.88
N ALA A 6 -9.99 13.23 -12.28
CA ALA A 6 -10.41 12.30 -11.25
C ALA A 6 -10.48 10.84 -11.76
N LEU A 7 -10.96 10.62 -13.00
CA LEU A 7 -10.96 9.30 -13.63
C LEU A 7 -9.55 8.73 -13.79
N ILE A 8 -8.63 9.52 -14.36
CA ILE A 8 -7.24 9.10 -14.57
C ILE A 8 -6.56 8.80 -13.24
N LEU A 9 -6.64 9.72 -12.28
CA LEU A 9 -6.02 9.55 -10.96
C LEU A 9 -6.64 8.39 -10.18
N GLY A 10 -7.95 8.18 -10.29
CA GLY A 10 -8.64 7.02 -9.70
C GLY A 10 -8.16 5.69 -10.28
N ILE A 11 -7.97 5.62 -11.62
CA ILE A 11 -7.39 4.43 -12.26
C ILE A 11 -5.95 4.21 -11.79
N VAL A 12 -5.14 5.26 -11.75
CA VAL A 12 -3.75 5.20 -11.26
C VAL A 12 -3.72 4.68 -9.83
N GLN A 13 -4.51 5.26 -8.93
CA GLN A 13 -4.60 4.82 -7.53
C GLN A 13 -5.00 3.35 -7.42
N GLY A 14 -6.10 2.94 -8.06
CA GLY A 14 -6.58 1.57 -7.95
C GLY A 14 -5.61 0.52 -8.49
N LEU A 15 -4.90 0.82 -9.57
CA LEU A 15 -3.88 -0.08 -10.11
C LEU A 15 -2.64 -0.13 -9.21
N THR A 16 -2.13 1.01 -8.77
CA THR A 16 -0.83 1.11 -8.09
C THR A 16 -0.88 0.80 -6.60
N GLU A 17 -2.07 0.82 -5.96
CA GLU A 17 -2.23 0.49 -4.53
C GLU A 17 -1.79 -0.94 -4.21
N PHE A 18 -2.13 -1.88 -5.07
CA PHE A 18 -1.82 -3.30 -4.87
C PHE A 18 -0.51 -3.72 -5.52
N LEU A 19 -0.16 -3.08 -6.63
CA LEU A 19 1.10 -3.33 -7.30
C LEU A 19 2.27 -2.79 -6.46
N PRO A 20 3.43 -3.44 -6.47
CA PRO A 20 4.57 -3.03 -5.64
C PRO A 20 5.31 -1.84 -6.29
N VAL A 21 4.59 -0.74 -6.59
CA VAL A 21 5.10 0.42 -7.34
C VAL A 21 4.86 1.77 -6.67
N SER A 22 4.26 1.79 -5.47
CA SER A 22 3.91 3.00 -4.70
C SER A 22 2.76 3.82 -5.29
N SER A 23 1.56 3.64 -4.75
CA SER A 23 0.36 4.41 -5.13
C SER A 23 0.50 5.89 -4.80
N SER A 24 0.99 6.23 -3.60
CA SER A 24 1.20 7.62 -3.19
C SER A 24 2.16 8.36 -4.14
N GLY A 25 3.29 7.73 -4.49
CA GLY A 25 4.23 8.32 -5.44
C GLY A 25 3.64 8.53 -6.82
N HIS A 26 2.88 7.55 -7.33
CA HIS A 26 2.22 7.68 -8.64
C HIS A 26 1.08 8.71 -8.63
N LEU A 27 0.36 8.81 -7.50
CA LEU A 27 -0.67 9.81 -7.34
C LEU A 27 -0.07 11.23 -7.35
N GLU A 28 1.03 11.46 -6.61
CA GLU A 28 1.75 12.73 -6.60
C GLU A 28 2.30 13.10 -8.00
N ILE A 29 2.93 12.14 -8.70
CA ILE A 29 3.41 12.35 -10.08
C ILE A 29 2.24 12.67 -11.00
N GLY A 30 1.13 11.92 -10.90
CA GLY A 30 -0.06 12.13 -11.72
C GLY A 30 -0.71 13.49 -11.45
N GLN A 31 -0.80 13.91 -10.21
CA GLN A 31 -1.30 15.22 -9.81
C GLN A 31 -0.44 16.36 -10.38
N ALA A 32 0.89 16.23 -10.28
CA ALA A 32 1.81 17.21 -10.85
C ALA A 32 1.68 17.31 -12.38
N LEU A 33 1.59 16.16 -13.08
CA LEU A 33 1.44 16.13 -14.55
C LEU A 33 0.09 16.69 -15.03
N LEU A 34 -0.97 16.51 -14.23
CA LEU A 34 -2.32 17.02 -14.56
C LEU A 34 -2.56 18.43 -14.06
N GLY A 35 -1.58 19.04 -13.39
CA GLY A 35 -1.68 20.41 -12.88
C GLY A 35 -2.74 20.58 -11.79
N THR A 36 -3.02 19.53 -11.01
CA THR A 36 -3.93 19.61 -9.86
C THR A 36 -3.14 19.97 -8.60
N SER A 37 -3.69 20.82 -7.74
CA SER A 37 -3.01 21.31 -6.54
C SER A 37 -4.00 21.64 -5.42
N GLY A 38 -3.48 21.84 -4.21
CA GLY A 38 -4.24 22.34 -3.06
C GLY A 38 -5.03 21.27 -2.29
N GLU A 39 -6.00 21.74 -1.52
CA GLU A 39 -6.83 20.91 -0.61
C GLU A 39 -7.69 19.88 -1.35
N GLU A 40 -8.05 20.14 -2.61
CA GLU A 40 -8.73 19.17 -3.47
C GLU A 40 -7.97 17.85 -3.60
N ASN A 41 -6.63 17.91 -3.71
CA ASN A 41 -5.79 16.73 -3.87
C ASN A 41 -5.81 15.85 -2.62
N LEU A 42 -5.79 16.45 -1.43
CA LEU A 42 -5.86 15.73 -0.16
C LEU A 42 -7.22 15.02 -0.02
N THR A 43 -8.31 15.74 -0.22
CA THR A 43 -9.66 15.15 -0.16
C THR A 43 -9.83 14.04 -1.19
N PHE A 44 -9.33 14.26 -2.41
CA PHE A 44 -9.37 13.25 -3.47
C PHE A 44 -8.58 11.99 -3.08
N ALA A 45 -7.38 12.14 -2.52
CA ALA A 45 -6.56 11.02 -2.05
C ALA A 45 -7.31 10.18 -1.02
N ILE A 46 -7.98 10.80 -0.04
CA ILE A 46 -8.81 10.11 0.96
C ILE A 46 -9.92 9.28 0.28
N VAL A 47 -10.63 9.89 -0.66
CA VAL A 47 -11.73 9.23 -1.39
C VAL A 47 -11.25 8.00 -2.16
N VAL A 48 -10.14 8.11 -2.90
CA VAL A 48 -9.65 6.98 -3.71
C VAL A 48 -8.96 5.91 -2.86
N HIS A 49 -8.36 6.28 -1.71
CA HIS A 49 -7.88 5.30 -0.73
C HIS A 49 -9.03 4.52 -0.10
N ALA A 50 -10.12 5.19 0.31
CA ALA A 50 -11.32 4.52 0.81
C ALA A 50 -11.89 3.53 -0.23
N ALA A 51 -11.88 3.89 -1.51
CA ALA A 51 -12.29 3.01 -2.60
C ALA A 51 -11.41 1.75 -2.71
N THR A 52 -10.09 1.89 -2.61
CA THR A 52 -9.16 0.74 -2.66
C THR A 52 -9.24 -0.13 -1.40
N VAL A 53 -9.52 0.44 -0.23
CA VAL A 53 -9.85 -0.33 0.99
C VAL A 53 -11.07 -1.21 0.74
N LEU A 54 -12.14 -0.62 0.21
CA LEU A 54 -13.35 -1.37 -0.10
C LEU A 54 -13.08 -2.47 -1.13
N SER A 55 -12.26 -2.20 -2.15
CA SER A 55 -11.85 -3.21 -3.12
C SER A 55 -11.11 -4.39 -2.48
N THR A 56 -10.23 -4.12 -1.51
CA THR A 56 -9.52 -5.16 -0.74
C THR A 56 -10.50 -6.01 0.06
N LEU A 57 -11.43 -5.39 0.77
CA LEU A 57 -12.45 -6.08 1.55
C LEU A 57 -13.32 -6.98 0.66
N VAL A 58 -13.70 -6.51 -0.53
CA VAL A 58 -14.50 -7.28 -1.49
C VAL A 58 -13.70 -8.47 -2.06
N VAL A 59 -12.45 -8.25 -2.44
CA VAL A 59 -11.62 -9.30 -3.05
C VAL A 59 -11.20 -10.35 -2.04
N LEU A 60 -10.84 -9.94 -0.81
CA LEU A 60 -10.38 -10.82 0.27
C LEU A 60 -11.50 -11.11 1.30
N TRP A 61 -12.77 -10.96 0.90
CA TRP A 61 -13.90 -11.15 1.81
C TRP A 61 -13.91 -12.52 2.49
N ARG A 62 -13.57 -13.57 1.77
CA ARG A 62 -13.57 -14.93 2.32
C ARG A 62 -12.52 -15.10 3.41
N GLU A 63 -11.33 -14.61 3.18
CA GLU A 63 -10.20 -14.63 4.10
C GLU A 63 -10.50 -13.79 5.34
N VAL A 64 -10.99 -12.56 5.15
CA VAL A 64 -11.38 -11.67 6.25
C VAL A 64 -12.52 -12.29 7.08
N ALA A 65 -13.56 -12.82 6.44
CA ALA A 65 -14.68 -13.45 7.14
C ALA A 65 -14.25 -14.73 7.90
N GLN A 66 -13.35 -15.53 7.34
CA GLN A 66 -12.78 -16.70 8.00
C GLN A 66 -12.00 -16.29 9.24
N LEU A 67 -11.09 -15.32 9.14
CA LEU A 67 -10.30 -14.82 10.26
C LEU A 67 -11.21 -14.24 11.35
N PHE A 68 -12.20 -13.45 10.97
CA PHE A 68 -13.17 -12.88 11.92
C PHE A 68 -13.95 -13.96 12.65
N ARG A 69 -14.57 -14.90 11.93
CA ARG A 69 -15.32 -16.01 12.53
C ARG A 69 -14.41 -16.86 13.42
N GLY A 70 -13.25 -17.30 12.92
CA GLY A 70 -12.35 -18.15 13.70
C GLY A 70 -11.83 -17.47 14.96
N THR A 71 -11.64 -16.14 14.93
CA THR A 71 -11.20 -15.37 16.09
C THR A 71 -12.28 -15.24 17.15
N PHE A 72 -13.53 -14.97 16.78
CA PHE A 72 -14.59 -14.64 17.75
C PHE A 72 -15.50 -15.80 18.11
N THR A 73 -15.62 -16.86 17.29
CA THR A 73 -16.50 -18.00 17.61
C THR A 73 -15.86 -19.07 18.51
N SER A 74 -14.56 -19.15 18.57
CA SER A 74 -13.84 -20.11 19.40
C SER A 74 -13.28 -19.46 20.65
N LEU A 75 -13.49 -20.04 21.83
CA LEU A 75 -12.84 -19.62 23.08
C LEU A 75 -11.40 -20.14 23.18
N ARG A 76 -11.07 -21.23 22.49
CA ARG A 76 -9.72 -21.82 22.47
C ARG A 76 -8.82 -21.10 21.48
N TRP A 77 -7.51 -21.10 21.75
CA TRP A 77 -6.50 -20.64 20.80
C TRP A 77 -6.52 -21.54 19.56
N ASN A 78 -6.57 -20.93 18.38
CA ASN A 78 -6.63 -21.60 17.09
C ASN A 78 -5.73 -20.91 16.06
N ALA A 79 -5.66 -21.47 14.85
CA ALA A 79 -4.81 -20.95 13.77
C ALA A 79 -5.21 -19.54 13.34
N GLU A 80 -6.50 -19.20 13.32
CA GLU A 80 -6.99 -17.87 12.96
C GLU A 80 -6.57 -16.81 13.99
N LYS A 81 -6.67 -17.13 15.28
CA LYS A 81 -6.20 -16.24 16.37
C LYS A 81 -4.70 -16.02 16.31
N ASP A 82 -3.93 -17.07 16.04
CA ASP A 82 -2.48 -17.00 15.88
C ASP A 82 -2.11 -16.11 14.68
N TYR A 83 -2.82 -16.25 13.59
CA TYR A 83 -2.62 -15.42 12.40
C TYR A 83 -2.97 -13.94 12.65
N VAL A 84 -4.11 -13.67 13.29
CA VAL A 84 -4.51 -12.30 13.69
C VAL A 84 -3.52 -11.71 14.68
N ALA A 85 -3.02 -12.50 15.66
CA ALA A 85 -1.98 -12.03 16.57
C ALA A 85 -0.69 -11.63 15.86
N LYS A 86 -0.25 -12.37 14.82
CA LYS A 86 0.90 -12.00 13.99
C LYS A 86 0.64 -10.70 13.22
N ILE A 87 -0.57 -10.50 12.69
CA ILE A 87 -0.96 -9.22 12.06
C ILE A 87 -0.88 -8.09 13.10
N LEU A 88 -1.46 -8.24 14.29
CA LEU A 88 -1.41 -7.21 15.33
C LEU A 88 0.02 -6.89 15.77
N VAL A 89 0.86 -7.90 15.92
CA VAL A 89 2.28 -7.73 16.25
C VAL A 89 3.01 -6.94 15.13
N SER A 90 2.71 -7.21 13.86
CA SER A 90 3.29 -6.46 12.74
C SER A 90 2.83 -5.00 12.68
N MET A 91 1.72 -4.64 13.34
CA MET A 91 1.23 -3.25 13.40
C MET A 91 1.96 -2.40 14.45
N ILE A 92 2.62 -3.02 15.43
CA ILE A 92 3.30 -2.29 16.52
C ILE A 92 4.30 -1.26 15.99
N PRO A 93 5.24 -1.60 15.06
CA PRO A 93 6.18 -0.61 14.53
C PRO A 93 5.50 0.55 13.79
N VAL A 94 4.47 0.27 13.00
CA VAL A 94 3.72 1.30 12.27
C VAL A 94 2.98 2.23 13.24
N PHE A 95 2.38 1.67 14.27
CA PHE A 95 1.70 2.43 15.32
C PHE A 95 2.67 3.36 16.07
N ILE A 96 3.88 2.86 16.39
CA ILE A 96 4.93 3.67 17.02
C ILE A 96 5.31 4.84 16.09
N VAL A 97 5.53 4.60 14.81
CA VAL A 97 5.88 5.67 13.85
C VAL A 97 4.73 6.66 13.72
N GLY A 98 3.50 6.20 13.55
CA GLY A 98 2.33 7.10 13.43
C GLY A 98 2.04 7.93 14.68
N MET A 99 2.39 7.42 15.88
CA MET A 99 2.12 8.11 17.15
C MET A 99 3.24 9.09 17.54
N PHE A 100 4.49 8.70 17.34
CA PHE A 100 5.65 9.47 17.85
C PHE A 100 6.42 10.24 16.79
N PHE A 101 6.26 9.89 15.50
CA PHE A 101 7.02 10.45 14.38
C PHE A 101 6.14 11.05 13.29
N LYS A 102 4.87 11.36 13.61
CA LYS A 102 3.90 11.87 12.65
C LYS A 102 4.39 13.15 11.96
N ASP A 103 4.84 14.14 12.74
CA ASP A 103 5.28 15.43 12.22
C ASP A 103 6.52 15.29 11.31
N GLN A 104 7.44 14.37 11.67
CA GLN A 104 8.60 14.05 10.84
C GLN A 104 8.19 13.41 9.52
N VAL A 105 7.23 12.47 9.57
CA VAL A 105 6.71 11.84 8.37
C VAL A 105 6.02 12.88 7.49
N GLU A 106 5.15 13.72 8.05
CA GLU A 106 4.47 14.78 7.31
C GLU A 106 5.46 15.76 6.66
N SER A 107 6.59 16.05 7.31
CA SER A 107 7.64 16.90 6.73
C SER A 107 8.27 16.32 5.47
N PHE A 108 8.28 14.99 5.32
CA PHE A 108 8.78 14.33 4.11
C PHE A 108 7.83 14.46 2.91
N PHE A 109 6.52 14.57 3.12
CA PHE A 109 5.56 14.84 2.05
C PHE A 109 5.74 16.22 1.41
N GLY A 110 6.38 17.16 2.10
CA GLY A 110 6.74 18.49 1.55
C GLY A 110 8.00 18.52 0.68
N ASN A 111 8.80 17.43 0.65
CA ASN A 111 10.09 17.39 -0.05
C ASN A 111 9.99 17.13 -1.57
N GLY A 112 8.78 17.05 -2.11
CA GLY A 112 8.51 17.02 -3.54
C GLY A 112 8.90 15.70 -4.25
N LEU A 113 8.81 15.73 -5.56
CA LEU A 113 8.97 14.57 -6.44
C LEU A 113 10.36 13.93 -6.39
N LEU A 114 11.40 14.65 -5.94
CA LEU A 114 12.74 14.09 -5.79
C LEU A 114 12.77 12.93 -4.78
N LEU A 115 12.14 13.11 -3.62
CA LEU A 115 12.03 12.05 -2.61
C LEU A 115 11.25 10.85 -3.14
N VAL A 116 10.14 11.10 -3.84
CA VAL A 116 9.35 10.04 -4.51
C VAL A 116 10.22 9.22 -5.45
N GLY A 117 11.02 9.88 -6.30
CA GLY A 117 11.93 9.22 -7.22
C GLY A 117 12.97 8.34 -6.51
N ILE A 118 13.59 8.85 -5.44
CA ILE A 118 14.56 8.10 -4.63
C ILE A 118 13.88 6.88 -3.98
N CYS A 119 12.71 7.04 -3.39
CA CYS A 119 11.95 5.96 -2.76
C CYS A 119 11.50 4.88 -3.76
N LEU A 120 11.17 5.26 -4.99
CA LEU A 120 10.91 4.32 -6.08
C LEU A 120 12.15 3.49 -6.45
N LEU A 121 13.35 4.10 -6.47
CA LEU A 121 14.59 3.36 -6.68
C LEU A 121 14.91 2.39 -5.54
N ILE A 122 14.64 2.78 -4.29
CA ILE A 122 14.75 1.88 -3.14
C ILE A 122 13.79 0.69 -3.29
N THR A 123 12.55 0.94 -3.68
CA THR A 123 11.56 -0.11 -3.97
C THR A 123 12.07 -1.05 -5.06
N ALA A 124 12.63 -0.52 -6.15
CA ALA A 124 13.21 -1.30 -7.24
C ALA A 124 14.33 -2.22 -6.74
N CYS A 125 15.25 -1.70 -5.94
CA CYS A 125 16.34 -2.48 -5.34
C CYS A 125 15.83 -3.59 -4.43
N LEU A 126 14.85 -3.32 -3.56
CA LEU A 126 14.26 -4.31 -2.67
C LEU A 126 13.59 -5.44 -3.44
N LEU A 127 12.80 -5.12 -4.47
CA LEU A 127 12.14 -6.11 -5.31
C LEU A 127 13.14 -6.96 -6.09
N ALA A 128 14.16 -6.36 -6.70
CA ALA A 128 15.19 -7.06 -7.44
C ALA A 128 15.99 -8.00 -6.54
N LEU A 129 16.39 -7.52 -5.35
CA LEU A 129 17.13 -8.30 -4.36
C LEU A 129 16.31 -9.49 -3.85
N SER A 130 15.02 -9.26 -3.54
CA SER A 130 14.14 -10.32 -3.06
C SER A 130 13.97 -11.43 -4.09
N GLU A 131 13.81 -11.09 -5.37
CA GLU A 131 13.68 -12.10 -6.43
C GLU A 131 14.99 -12.84 -6.70
N TRP A 132 16.13 -12.12 -6.67
CA TRP A 132 17.44 -12.72 -6.84
C TRP A 132 17.76 -13.75 -5.74
N LEU A 133 17.49 -13.42 -4.47
CA LEU A 133 17.68 -14.33 -3.35
C LEU A 133 16.72 -15.51 -3.40
N GLN A 134 15.47 -15.29 -3.78
CA GLN A 134 14.49 -16.37 -3.94
C GLN A 134 14.93 -17.41 -5.00
N LYS A 135 15.48 -16.96 -6.12
CA LYS A 135 16.02 -17.88 -7.16
C LYS A 135 17.20 -18.73 -6.69
N ARG A 136 17.94 -18.25 -5.68
CA ARG A 136 19.09 -18.99 -5.10
C ARG A 136 18.69 -19.93 -3.98
N ARG A 137 17.52 -19.76 -3.37
CA ARG A 137 17.04 -20.64 -2.30
C ARG A 137 16.48 -21.93 -2.89
N GLN A 138 17.04 -23.06 -2.40
CA GLN A 138 16.56 -24.41 -2.78
C GLN A 138 15.36 -24.87 -1.94
N ASN A 139 15.06 -24.19 -0.83
CA ASN A 139 13.98 -24.56 0.09
C ASN A 139 12.67 -23.88 -0.26
N ALA A 140 11.57 -24.60 -0.08
CA ALA A 140 10.20 -24.12 -0.33
C ALA A 140 9.74 -22.93 0.54
N GLY A 141 10.56 -22.49 1.50
CA GLY A 141 10.23 -21.44 2.46
C GLY A 141 9.34 -21.94 3.62
N HIS A 142 9.07 -21.06 4.59
CA HIS A 142 8.23 -21.34 5.77
C HIS A 142 7.01 -20.41 5.82
N GLU A 143 6.04 -20.73 6.65
CA GLU A 143 4.89 -19.86 6.92
C GLU A 143 5.33 -18.66 7.77
N VAL A 144 4.56 -17.55 7.73
CA VAL A 144 4.86 -16.35 8.52
C VAL A 144 4.90 -16.69 10.01
N GLY A 145 6.06 -16.49 10.64
CA GLY A 145 6.24 -16.57 12.08
C GLY A 145 6.17 -15.18 12.75
N TYR A 146 6.20 -15.14 14.09
CA TYR A 146 6.19 -13.86 14.84
C TYR A 146 7.42 -12.99 14.55
N LYS A 147 8.59 -13.59 14.37
CA LYS A 147 9.81 -12.86 13.98
C LYS A 147 9.65 -12.20 12.62
N ASP A 148 9.11 -12.94 11.65
CA ASP A 148 8.86 -12.41 10.31
C ASP A 148 7.84 -11.28 10.36
N ALA A 149 6.77 -11.45 11.16
CA ALA A 149 5.74 -10.43 11.34
C ALA A 149 6.31 -9.11 11.88
N ILE A 150 7.22 -9.16 12.86
CA ILE A 150 7.90 -7.96 13.39
C ILE A 150 8.79 -7.33 12.31
N ILE A 151 9.61 -8.11 11.60
CA ILE A 151 10.52 -7.60 10.58
C ILE A 151 9.73 -6.97 9.41
N ILE A 152 8.66 -7.63 8.97
CA ILE A 152 7.75 -7.10 7.94
C ILE A 152 7.06 -5.82 8.46
N GLY A 153 6.67 -5.78 9.74
CA GLY A 153 6.09 -4.60 10.38
C GLY A 153 7.05 -3.40 10.45
N ILE A 154 8.33 -3.64 10.74
CA ILE A 154 9.36 -2.58 10.68
C ILE A 154 9.53 -2.07 9.24
N ALA A 155 9.57 -2.97 8.27
CA ALA A 155 9.64 -2.61 6.87
C ALA A 155 8.42 -1.79 6.41
N GLN A 156 7.21 -2.15 6.89
CA GLN A 156 6.00 -1.36 6.66
C GLN A 156 6.07 0.02 7.31
N ALA A 157 6.63 0.14 8.51
CA ALA A 157 6.82 1.42 9.17
C ALA A 157 7.77 2.34 8.38
N CYS A 158 8.82 1.82 7.75
CA CYS A 158 9.65 2.58 6.81
C CYS A 158 8.86 2.99 5.55
N ALA A 159 7.93 2.15 5.10
CA ALA A 159 7.13 2.39 3.90
C ALA A 159 5.98 3.41 4.09
N VAL A 160 5.97 4.15 5.19
CA VAL A 160 5.14 5.36 5.38
C VAL A 160 5.70 6.52 4.54
N LEU A 161 6.98 6.48 4.15
CA LEU A 161 7.59 7.50 3.29
C LEU A 161 6.94 7.53 1.90
N PRO A 162 6.62 8.74 1.37
CA PRO A 162 6.01 8.87 0.05
C PRO A 162 6.95 8.32 -1.04
N GLY A 163 6.40 7.58 -1.98
CA GLY A 163 7.19 6.92 -3.03
C GLY A 163 7.73 5.53 -2.65
N LEU A 164 7.85 5.19 -1.36
CA LEU A 164 8.23 3.84 -0.95
C LEU A 164 6.99 2.93 -0.96
N SER A 165 7.02 1.90 -1.83
CA SER A 165 5.87 1.01 -1.98
C SER A 165 5.64 0.18 -0.72
N ARG A 166 4.49 0.34 -0.08
CA ARG A 166 4.06 -0.43 1.10
C ARG A 166 4.00 -1.93 0.77
N SER A 167 3.23 -2.30 -0.24
CA SER A 167 3.11 -3.69 -0.70
C SER A 167 4.45 -4.25 -1.20
N GLY A 168 5.23 -3.47 -1.96
CA GLY A 168 6.56 -3.85 -2.43
C GLY A 168 7.52 -4.15 -1.30
N THR A 169 7.60 -3.27 -0.31
CA THR A 169 8.51 -3.39 0.83
C THR A 169 8.15 -4.56 1.74
N THR A 170 6.86 -4.75 2.08
CA THR A 170 6.42 -5.84 2.95
C THR A 170 6.58 -7.20 2.28
N ILE A 171 6.21 -7.33 1.00
CA ILE A 171 6.38 -8.57 0.24
C ILE A 171 7.88 -8.88 0.06
N ALA A 172 8.68 -7.92 -0.39
CA ALA A 172 10.11 -8.12 -0.56
C ALA A 172 10.79 -8.55 0.75
N THR A 173 10.48 -7.89 1.87
CA THR A 173 11.03 -8.21 3.19
C THR A 173 10.66 -9.62 3.63
N GLY A 174 9.40 -10.02 3.52
CA GLY A 174 8.98 -11.38 3.86
C GLY A 174 9.67 -12.45 3.01
N LEU A 175 9.86 -12.18 1.71
CA LEU A 175 10.63 -13.05 0.82
C LEU A 175 12.11 -13.11 1.22
N LEU A 176 12.72 -12.01 1.64
CA LEU A 176 14.09 -11.96 2.15
C LEU A 176 14.22 -12.77 3.45
N CYS A 177 13.23 -12.76 4.32
CA CYS A 177 13.18 -13.60 5.52
C CYS A 177 13.03 -15.10 5.21
N GLY A 178 12.63 -15.46 3.99
CA GLY A 178 12.45 -16.85 3.57
C GLY A 178 11.03 -17.37 3.75
N VAL A 179 10.08 -16.49 3.89
CA VAL A 179 8.66 -16.84 3.91
C VAL A 179 8.22 -17.31 2.54
N LYS A 180 7.30 -18.27 2.49
CA LYS A 180 6.66 -18.74 1.24
C LYS A 180 5.93 -17.59 0.56
N LYS A 181 5.92 -17.57 -0.76
CA LYS A 181 5.33 -16.51 -1.58
C LYS A 181 3.84 -16.32 -1.32
N GLU A 182 3.09 -17.41 -1.29
CA GLU A 182 1.66 -17.35 -1.03
C GLU A 182 1.38 -16.76 0.35
N SER A 183 2.13 -17.22 1.36
CA SER A 183 1.99 -16.74 2.74
C SER A 183 2.32 -15.26 2.89
N VAL A 184 3.45 -14.80 2.29
CA VAL A 184 3.83 -13.40 2.42
C VAL A 184 2.89 -12.47 1.68
N ALA A 185 2.38 -12.87 0.49
CA ALA A 185 1.40 -12.08 -0.25
C ALA A 185 0.11 -11.91 0.54
N GLN A 186 -0.46 -13.02 1.01
CA GLN A 186 -1.68 -12.99 1.81
C GLN A 186 -1.49 -12.19 3.10
N PHE A 187 -0.39 -12.41 3.82
CA PHE A 187 -0.08 -11.68 5.04
C PHE A 187 0.06 -10.18 4.79
N SER A 188 0.82 -9.78 3.75
CA SER A 188 1.02 -8.36 3.42
C SER A 188 -0.27 -7.65 3.04
N PHE A 189 -1.19 -8.30 2.31
CA PHE A 189 -2.47 -7.70 1.97
C PHE A 189 -3.44 -7.62 3.14
N LEU A 190 -3.45 -8.61 4.03
CA LEU A 190 -4.33 -8.59 5.20
C LEU A 190 -3.82 -7.65 6.30
N MET A 191 -2.50 -7.59 6.51
CA MET A 191 -1.94 -6.70 7.51
C MET A 191 -2.16 -5.22 7.18
N VAL A 192 -2.12 -4.87 5.90
CA VAL A 192 -2.29 -3.48 5.45
C VAL A 192 -3.72 -2.97 5.61
N LEU A 193 -4.71 -3.84 5.73
CA LEU A 193 -6.10 -3.44 5.96
C LEU A 193 -6.27 -2.64 7.25
N ILE A 194 -5.54 -2.99 8.32
CA ILE A 194 -5.69 -2.33 9.63
C ILE A 194 -5.26 -0.85 9.55
N PRO A 195 -4.04 -0.50 9.11
CA PRO A 195 -3.63 0.90 9.03
C PRO A 195 -4.45 1.69 8.01
N ILE A 196 -4.78 1.12 6.85
CA ILE A 196 -5.57 1.84 5.84
C ILE A 196 -7.02 2.09 6.32
N LEU A 197 -7.65 1.12 6.98
CA LEU A 197 -8.97 1.32 7.60
C LEU A 197 -8.90 2.35 8.72
N GLY A 198 -7.85 2.33 9.52
CA GLY A 198 -7.61 3.32 10.57
C GLY A 198 -7.45 4.73 10.01
N GLU A 199 -6.63 4.89 8.98
CA GLU A 199 -6.42 6.16 8.26
C GLU A 199 -7.71 6.67 7.63
N ALA A 200 -8.42 5.83 6.88
CA ALA A 200 -9.71 6.19 6.27
C ALA A 200 -10.78 6.59 7.31
N LEU A 201 -10.78 5.93 8.47
CA LEU A 201 -11.69 6.29 9.57
C LEU A 201 -11.33 7.65 10.17
N LEU A 202 -10.06 7.88 10.47
CA LEU A 202 -9.58 9.15 11.04
C LEU A 202 -9.84 10.32 10.09
N ASP A 203 -9.54 10.16 8.81
CA ASP A 203 -9.77 11.19 7.80
C ASP A 203 -11.27 11.42 7.55
N GLY A 204 -12.07 10.36 7.57
CA GLY A 204 -13.53 10.47 7.53
C GLY A 204 -14.09 11.24 8.72
N LEU A 205 -13.55 11.06 9.93
CA LEU A 205 -13.92 11.81 11.12
C LEU A 205 -13.55 13.29 10.99
N LYS A 206 -12.37 13.64 10.48
CA LYS A 206 -11.94 15.02 10.22
C LYS A 206 -12.84 15.73 9.21
N LEU A 207 -13.26 15.02 8.13
CA LEU A 207 -14.22 15.54 7.17
C LEU A 207 -15.57 15.84 7.84
N LEU A 208 -16.08 14.95 8.70
CA LEU A 208 -17.33 15.15 9.43
C LEU A 208 -17.25 16.30 10.45
N GLN A 209 -16.07 16.53 11.04
CA GLN A 209 -15.82 17.61 11.99
C GLN A 209 -15.63 18.98 11.30
N GLY A 210 -15.57 19.01 9.96
CA GLY A 210 -15.34 20.24 9.20
C GLY A 210 -13.90 20.76 9.27
N GLU A 211 -12.97 19.94 9.77
CA GLU A 211 -11.53 20.28 9.81
C GLU A 211 -10.90 20.23 8.42
N LEU A 212 -11.50 19.46 7.49
CA LEU A 212 -11.13 19.42 6.08
C LEU A 212 -12.25 20.07 5.27
N THR A 213 -11.98 21.22 4.71
CA THR A 213 -12.89 21.88 3.75
C THR A 213 -12.80 21.16 2.42
N SER A 214 -13.89 20.56 1.97
CA SER A 214 -13.91 19.83 0.71
C SER A 214 -14.25 20.80 -0.45
N GLU A 215 -13.23 21.29 -1.15
CA GLU A 215 -13.42 21.97 -2.45
C GLU A 215 -13.65 20.95 -3.60
N LEU A 216 -13.54 19.66 -3.30
CA LEU A 216 -13.74 18.59 -4.28
C LEU A 216 -15.21 18.48 -4.68
N GLY A 217 -15.50 18.69 -5.96
CA GLY A 217 -16.85 18.52 -6.49
C GLY A 217 -17.34 17.07 -6.37
N LEU A 218 -18.65 16.89 -6.19
CA LEU A 218 -19.29 15.57 -6.02
C LEU A 218 -19.01 14.65 -7.23
N VAL A 219 -19.05 15.18 -8.46
CA VAL A 219 -18.82 14.38 -9.68
C VAL A 219 -17.40 13.85 -9.76
N PRO A 220 -16.33 14.64 -9.59
CA PRO A 220 -14.97 14.12 -9.50
C PRO A 220 -14.78 13.09 -8.38
N ALA A 221 -15.39 13.31 -7.20
CA ALA A 221 -15.30 12.35 -6.09
C ALA A 221 -15.90 10.99 -6.45
N ILE A 222 -17.11 10.95 -7.01
CA ILE A 222 -17.78 9.70 -7.41
C ILE A 222 -17.00 9.01 -8.54
N VAL A 223 -16.58 9.76 -9.56
CA VAL A 223 -15.83 9.19 -10.71
C VAL A 223 -14.50 8.59 -10.24
N GLY A 224 -13.75 9.33 -9.43
CA GLY A 224 -12.49 8.84 -8.86
C GLY A 224 -12.68 7.61 -7.98
N PHE A 225 -13.68 7.62 -7.11
CA PHE A 225 -14.03 6.48 -6.25
C PHE A 225 -14.35 5.22 -7.07
N VAL A 226 -15.27 5.32 -8.03
CA VAL A 226 -15.68 4.18 -8.86
C VAL A 226 -14.50 3.65 -9.69
N ALA A 227 -13.70 4.54 -10.26
CA ALA A 227 -12.51 4.15 -11.03
C ALA A 227 -11.48 3.43 -10.15
N ALA A 228 -11.15 3.99 -8.97
CA ALA A 228 -10.21 3.38 -8.03
C ALA A 228 -10.72 2.05 -7.47
N PHE A 229 -12.02 1.95 -7.17
CA PHE A 229 -12.64 0.70 -6.71
C PHE A 229 -12.57 -0.41 -7.78
N ALA A 230 -13.01 -0.11 -9.00
CA ALA A 230 -13.05 -1.11 -10.08
C ALA A 230 -11.65 -1.60 -10.46
N THR A 231 -10.71 -0.66 -10.68
CA THR A 231 -9.32 -1.01 -11.00
C THR A 231 -8.59 -1.62 -9.82
N GLY A 232 -8.92 -1.25 -8.59
CA GLY A 232 -8.42 -1.84 -7.37
C GLY A 232 -8.84 -3.31 -7.21
N CYS A 233 -10.10 -3.65 -7.47
CA CYS A 233 -10.56 -5.04 -7.47
C CYS A 233 -9.79 -5.90 -8.49
N PHE A 234 -9.54 -5.36 -9.67
CA PHE A 234 -8.75 -6.04 -10.70
C PHE A 234 -7.30 -6.21 -10.26
N ALA A 235 -6.65 -5.12 -9.83
CA ALA A 235 -5.23 -5.12 -9.45
C ALA A 235 -4.95 -6.02 -8.24
N CYS A 236 -5.84 -6.03 -7.24
CA CYS A 236 -5.70 -6.87 -6.06
C CYS A 236 -5.67 -8.37 -6.44
N ARG A 237 -6.63 -8.82 -7.26
CA ARG A 237 -6.65 -10.21 -7.76
C ARG A 237 -5.42 -10.56 -8.60
N PHE A 238 -5.07 -9.66 -9.50
CA PHE A 238 -3.93 -9.82 -10.40
C PHE A 238 -2.60 -9.90 -9.64
N MET A 239 -2.43 -9.09 -8.60
CA MET A 239 -1.20 -9.08 -7.80
C MET A 239 -0.98 -10.36 -7.01
N ILE A 240 -2.04 -10.95 -6.43
CA ILE A 240 -1.95 -12.24 -5.73
C ILE A 240 -1.38 -13.31 -6.69
N GLU A 241 -1.86 -13.35 -7.93
CA GLU A 241 -1.39 -14.29 -8.93
C GLU A 241 0.05 -14.02 -9.38
N ILE A 242 0.44 -12.75 -9.51
CA ILE A 242 1.81 -12.36 -9.91
C ILE A 242 2.83 -12.78 -8.85
N VAL A 243 2.56 -12.54 -7.57
CA VAL A 243 3.49 -12.92 -6.50
C VAL A 243 3.69 -14.45 -6.49
N ARG A 244 2.63 -15.21 -6.72
CA ARG A 244 2.72 -16.68 -6.87
C ARG A 244 3.64 -17.09 -8.02
N ARG A 245 3.57 -16.38 -9.18
CA ARG A 245 4.33 -16.72 -10.42
C ARG A 245 5.77 -16.17 -10.48
N GLN A 246 6.26 -15.50 -9.44
CA GLN A 246 7.64 -14.96 -9.37
C GLN A 246 8.01 -13.95 -10.48
N ARG A 247 7.22 -12.91 -10.68
CA ARG A 247 7.52 -11.90 -11.69
C ARG A 247 7.73 -10.49 -11.12
N LEU A 248 8.28 -10.40 -9.90
CA LEU A 248 8.51 -9.11 -9.25
C LEU A 248 9.59 -8.26 -9.94
N VAL A 249 10.47 -8.88 -10.72
CA VAL A 249 11.52 -8.18 -11.47
C VAL A 249 10.97 -7.12 -12.45
N TRP A 250 9.79 -7.37 -13.04
CA TRP A 250 9.19 -6.39 -13.93
C TRP A 250 8.75 -5.12 -13.20
N PHE A 251 8.29 -5.25 -11.97
CA PHE A 251 7.97 -4.11 -11.12
C PHE A 251 9.23 -3.40 -10.64
N ALA A 252 10.31 -4.14 -10.36
CA ALA A 252 11.60 -3.55 -10.05
C ALA A 252 12.12 -2.68 -11.22
N LEU A 253 12.05 -3.20 -12.44
CA LEU A 253 12.43 -2.44 -13.64
C LEU A 253 11.54 -1.22 -13.85
N TYR A 254 10.22 -1.37 -13.69
CA TYR A 254 9.28 -0.27 -13.79
C TYR A 254 9.58 0.84 -12.75
N CYS A 255 9.74 0.48 -11.47
CA CYS A 255 10.09 1.45 -10.42
C CYS A 255 11.43 2.14 -10.68
N ALA A 256 12.42 1.41 -11.22
CA ALA A 256 13.70 1.99 -11.59
C ALA A 256 13.55 3.03 -12.71
N LEU A 257 12.77 2.72 -13.75
CA LEU A 257 12.54 3.64 -14.88
C LEU A 257 11.76 4.89 -14.43
N VAL A 258 10.63 4.70 -13.72
CA VAL A 258 9.81 5.81 -13.24
C VAL A 258 10.57 6.66 -12.24
N GLY A 259 11.25 6.03 -11.25
CA GLY A 259 12.04 6.74 -10.26
C GLY A 259 13.16 7.57 -10.87
N THR A 260 13.90 7.00 -11.84
CA THR A 260 14.95 7.74 -12.57
C THR A 260 14.37 8.90 -13.38
N ALA A 261 13.26 8.66 -14.11
CA ALA A 261 12.60 9.72 -14.89
C ALA A 261 12.09 10.86 -13.98
N THR A 262 11.52 10.52 -12.81
CA THR A 262 11.05 11.51 -11.83
C THR A 262 12.21 12.35 -11.29
N ILE A 263 13.35 11.72 -10.95
CA ILE A 263 14.54 12.45 -10.47
C ILE A 263 15.06 13.39 -11.55
N ILE A 264 15.20 12.90 -12.80
CA ILE A 264 15.66 13.74 -13.92
C ILE A 264 14.73 14.93 -14.13
N ALA A 265 13.41 14.71 -14.17
CA ALA A 265 12.42 15.77 -14.34
C ALA A 265 12.39 16.80 -13.21
N THR A 266 12.92 16.45 -12.04
CA THR A 266 12.93 17.34 -10.87
C THR A 266 14.23 18.16 -10.78
N VAL A 267 15.35 17.61 -11.29
CA VAL A 267 16.68 18.23 -11.18
C VAL A 267 17.07 19.01 -12.45
N CYS A 268 16.51 18.65 -13.62
CA CYS A 268 16.72 19.32 -14.89
C CYS A 268 15.59 20.28 -15.22
#